data_2a06e2d3e618dbd1177858dd8f25b161
#
_entry.id   2a06e2d3e618dbd1177858dd8f25b161
#
_cell.length_a   1.000
_cell.length_b   1.000
_cell.length_c   1.000
_cell.angle_alpha   90.00
_cell.angle_beta   90.00
_cell.angle_gamma   90.00
#
_symmetry.space_group_name_H-M   'P 1'
#
loop_
_entity.id
_entity.type
_entity.pdbx_description
1 polymer ?
#
loop_
_entity_poly.entity_id
_entity_poly.type
_entity_poly.pdbx_seq_one_letter_code
_entity_poly.pdbx_strand_id
1 'polypeptide(L)'
;LSQQLADQIAQDFIDFLDEFHTYPQPYDDAMDAEFYEQYARVLREQSKWGYFNWKTAPDGTPRPLFSPSSAGKDERQLYEKARKSQADKREPNRNQRDWTGLGSQVGGYIQREVMLAERHFEKLTGKAPRFKFERTERNEPAFEHFKKVIHEAEYAGEKFGLNGLPDGIMEYVTDDGEILRVGLEVKSVQKSYTDFTKISQPKADHVGQTNVYSEMYGLDYYIVLYHLTYGADWNRDFSRNKAFGRFITQDDRNETLNKFARVTQAWRTGIAPAIDLDGWKFNDYKTAIAKGITDEEFQTLKAQVKRAQRSGLPQYKKDQFYEAYEFIRDVREGEAK
;
A
#
# COMPACT_ATOMS: atom_id res chain seq x y z
N LEU A 1 -1.78 16.20 -18.82
CA LEU A 1 -1.91 15.16 -17.80
C LEU A 1 -2.90 14.10 -18.27
N SER A 2 -2.49 12.84 -18.40
CA SER A 2 -3.38 11.80 -18.92
C SER A 2 -2.95 10.39 -18.48
N GLN A 3 -3.87 9.44 -18.50
CA GLN A 3 -3.57 8.03 -18.28
C GLN A 3 -2.60 7.48 -19.36
N GLN A 4 -2.71 7.94 -20.61
CA GLN A 4 -1.78 7.53 -21.66
C GLN A 4 -0.32 7.92 -21.33
N LEU A 5 -0.09 9.10 -20.76
CA LEU A 5 1.24 9.51 -20.32
C LEU A 5 1.70 8.66 -19.12
N ALA A 6 0.81 8.34 -18.19
CA ALA A 6 1.14 7.45 -17.07
C ALA A 6 1.57 6.06 -17.55
N ASP A 7 0.88 5.51 -18.56
CA ASP A 7 1.22 4.21 -19.16
C ASP A 7 2.57 4.27 -19.88
N GLN A 8 2.87 5.39 -20.57
CA GLN A 8 4.18 5.62 -21.18
C GLN A 8 5.29 5.70 -20.12
N ILE A 9 5.08 6.44 -19.05
CA ILE A 9 6.04 6.54 -17.92
C ILE A 9 6.34 5.15 -17.34
N ALA A 10 5.32 4.32 -17.15
CA ALA A 10 5.51 2.96 -16.63
C ALA A 10 6.28 2.06 -17.61
N GLN A 11 6.03 2.18 -18.92
CA GLN A 11 6.78 1.44 -19.93
C GLN A 11 8.23 1.91 -19.98
N ASP A 12 8.46 3.21 -20.00
CA ASP A 12 9.82 3.80 -19.99
C ASP A 12 10.61 3.37 -18.75
N PHE A 13 9.93 3.17 -17.60
CA PHE A 13 10.58 2.68 -16.38
C PHE A 13 11.03 1.22 -16.50
N ILE A 14 10.22 0.37 -17.13
CA ILE A 14 10.62 -1.01 -17.44
C ILE A 14 11.79 -1.02 -18.40
N ASP A 15 11.69 -0.27 -19.51
CA ASP A 15 12.75 -0.20 -20.53
C ASP A 15 14.06 0.33 -19.93
N PHE A 16 14.00 1.31 -19.06
CA PHE A 16 15.15 1.87 -18.33
C PHE A 16 15.84 0.81 -17.44
N LEU A 17 15.07 0.06 -16.64
CA LEU A 17 15.63 -0.99 -15.78
C LEU A 17 16.13 -2.18 -16.61
N ASP A 18 15.39 -2.61 -17.62
CA ASP A 18 15.76 -3.74 -18.46
C ASP A 18 17.01 -3.42 -19.29
N GLU A 19 17.13 -2.21 -19.86
CA GLU A 19 18.37 -1.77 -20.54
C GLU A 19 19.55 -1.77 -19.56
N PHE A 20 19.37 -1.22 -18.34
CA PHE A 20 20.44 -1.21 -17.33
C PHE A 20 20.89 -2.63 -16.96
N HIS A 21 19.95 -3.58 -16.85
CA HIS A 21 20.24 -4.97 -16.51
C HIS A 21 20.90 -5.78 -17.65
N THR A 22 21.00 -5.25 -18.86
CA THR A 22 21.80 -5.90 -19.93
C THR A 22 23.31 -5.71 -19.73
N TYR A 23 23.72 -4.82 -18.84
CA TYR A 23 25.11 -4.55 -18.50
C TYR A 23 25.50 -5.28 -17.20
N PRO A 24 26.81 -5.59 -17.02
CA PRO A 24 27.28 -6.11 -15.73
C PRO A 24 26.95 -5.12 -14.60
N GLN A 25 26.45 -5.65 -13.49
CA GLN A 25 26.14 -4.83 -12.33
C GLN A 25 27.35 -4.02 -11.87
N PRO A 26 27.26 -2.68 -11.81
CA PRO A 26 28.36 -1.87 -11.29
C PRO A 26 28.52 -2.08 -9.77
N TYR A 27 29.79 -2.06 -9.32
CA TYR A 27 30.13 -1.97 -7.92
C TYR A 27 30.31 -0.51 -7.54
N ASP A 28 29.61 -0.04 -6.50
CA ASP A 28 29.70 1.33 -6.00
C ASP A 28 29.66 1.34 -4.48
N ASP A 29 30.78 0.91 -3.88
CA ASP A 29 30.92 0.87 -2.42
C ASP A 29 30.77 2.26 -1.79
N ALA A 30 31.12 3.33 -2.53
CA ALA A 30 30.96 4.70 -2.06
C ALA A 30 29.48 5.09 -1.96
N MET A 31 28.66 4.72 -2.95
CA MET A 31 27.23 4.90 -2.91
C MET A 31 26.59 4.11 -1.77
N ASP A 32 26.96 2.84 -1.62
CA ASP A 32 26.43 1.99 -0.56
C ASP A 32 26.79 2.54 0.83
N ALA A 33 28.06 2.96 1.04
CA ALA A 33 28.50 3.56 2.29
C ALA A 33 27.71 4.85 2.62
N GLU A 34 27.60 5.76 1.65
CA GLU A 34 26.82 7.00 1.80
C GLU A 34 25.35 6.70 2.16
N PHE A 35 24.71 5.78 1.44
CA PHE A 35 23.33 5.38 1.69
C PHE A 35 23.15 4.82 3.12
N TYR A 36 23.97 3.86 3.53
CA TYR A 36 23.84 3.24 4.84
C TYR A 36 24.13 4.22 5.98
N GLU A 37 25.05 5.15 5.82
CA GLU A 37 25.31 6.22 6.79
C GLU A 37 24.09 7.13 6.96
N GLN A 38 23.54 7.61 5.85
CA GLN A 38 22.33 8.42 5.84
C GLN A 38 21.14 7.69 6.46
N TYR A 39 20.94 6.43 6.06
CA TYR A 39 19.83 5.61 6.55
C TYR A 39 19.94 5.33 8.06
N ALA A 40 21.14 4.97 8.54
CA ALA A 40 21.37 4.77 9.96
C ALA A 40 21.14 6.04 10.78
N ARG A 41 21.53 7.22 10.25
CA ARG A 41 21.25 8.52 10.88
C ARG A 41 19.75 8.74 11.04
N VAL A 42 18.98 8.61 9.96
CA VAL A 42 17.53 8.82 9.96
C VAL A 42 16.83 7.85 10.92
N LEU A 43 17.20 6.57 10.93
CA LEU A 43 16.64 5.59 11.87
C LEU A 43 16.94 5.96 13.33
N ARG A 44 18.15 6.42 13.64
CA ARG A 44 18.52 6.89 14.99
C ARG A 44 17.72 8.15 15.40
N GLU A 45 17.50 9.07 14.49
CA GLU A 45 16.66 10.25 14.73
C GLU A 45 15.21 9.81 14.99
N GLN A 46 14.65 8.97 14.14
CA GLN A 46 13.27 8.48 14.27
C GLN A 46 13.06 7.61 15.52
N SER A 47 14.07 6.85 15.96
CA SER A 47 13.96 6.08 17.20
C SER A 47 13.79 6.98 18.45
N LYS A 48 14.25 8.22 18.39
CA LYS A 48 14.10 9.21 19.46
C LYS A 48 12.74 9.92 19.44
N TRP A 49 11.99 9.81 18.35
CA TRP A 49 10.67 10.43 18.28
C TRP A 49 9.69 9.83 19.27
N GLY A 50 10.05 8.74 19.94
CA GLY A 50 9.18 7.98 20.83
C GLY A 50 8.00 7.41 20.07
N TYR A 51 7.09 6.78 20.78
CA TYR A 51 5.73 6.60 20.25
C TYR A 51 5.10 7.98 20.26
N PHE A 52 5.25 8.71 19.16
CA PHE A 52 4.48 9.90 18.91
C PHE A 52 3.04 9.61 19.31
N ASN A 53 2.41 10.56 19.92
CA ASN A 53 0.97 10.47 20.11
C ASN A 53 0.28 10.67 18.75
N TRP A 54 0.55 9.73 17.86
CA TRP A 54 0.14 9.68 16.46
C TRP A 54 -1.38 9.86 16.29
N LYS A 55 -2.08 9.71 17.40
CA LYS A 55 -3.54 9.84 17.51
C LYS A 55 -3.98 11.23 17.87
N THR A 56 -3.06 12.17 18.05
CA THR A 56 -3.32 13.55 18.38
C THR A 56 -2.78 14.42 17.26
N ALA A 57 -3.62 15.28 16.71
CA ALA A 57 -3.21 16.30 15.77
C ALA A 57 -2.25 17.32 16.43
N PRO A 58 -1.53 18.15 15.65
CA PRO A 58 -0.65 19.17 16.20
C PRO A 58 -1.30 20.15 17.18
N ASP A 59 -2.62 20.39 17.02
CA ASP A 59 -3.44 21.21 17.91
C ASP A 59 -3.88 20.49 19.20
N GLY A 60 -3.47 19.24 19.41
CA GLY A 60 -3.86 18.42 20.55
C GLY A 60 -5.18 17.66 20.38
N THR A 61 -5.88 17.81 19.26
CA THR A 61 -7.16 17.13 19.01
C THR A 61 -6.95 15.65 18.72
N PRO A 62 -7.63 14.72 19.43
CA PRO A 62 -7.59 13.30 19.08
C PRO A 62 -8.17 13.04 17.70
N ARG A 63 -7.52 12.20 16.92
CA ARG A 63 -7.97 11.81 15.58
C ARG A 63 -7.55 10.40 15.20
N PRO A 64 -8.27 9.72 14.29
CA PRO A 64 -7.80 8.48 13.68
C PRO A 64 -6.53 8.71 12.84
N LEU A 65 -5.73 7.65 12.71
CA LEU A 65 -4.56 7.62 11.85
C LEU A 65 -4.68 6.43 10.90
N PHE A 66 -4.60 6.70 9.60
CA PHE A 66 -4.68 5.69 8.55
C PHE A 66 -3.33 5.54 7.85
N SER A 67 -3.01 4.32 7.41
CA SER A 67 -1.90 4.06 6.51
C SER A 67 -2.39 3.94 5.07
N PRO A 68 -1.56 4.15 4.05
CA PRO A 68 -1.96 3.93 2.66
C PRO A 68 -2.54 2.54 2.40
N SER A 69 -1.99 1.49 3.00
CA SER A 69 -2.54 0.14 2.95
C SER A 69 -3.93 -0.02 3.60
N SER A 70 -4.39 0.97 4.37
CA SER A 70 -5.74 1.00 4.93
C SER A 70 -6.81 1.25 3.86
N ALA A 71 -6.45 1.79 2.69
CA ALA A 71 -7.40 2.02 1.61
C ALA A 71 -8.09 0.74 1.13
N GLY A 72 -7.42 -0.41 1.17
CA GLY A 72 -7.99 -1.72 0.83
C GLY A 72 -8.79 -2.40 1.93
N LYS A 73 -8.86 -1.83 3.15
CA LYS A 73 -9.58 -2.43 4.29
C LYS A 73 -11.02 -1.97 4.36
N ASP A 74 -11.90 -2.80 4.93
CA ASP A 74 -13.30 -2.42 5.17
C ASP A 74 -13.44 -1.37 6.29
N GLU A 75 -14.52 -0.58 6.23
CA GLU A 75 -14.73 0.54 7.14
C GLU A 75 -14.97 0.08 8.60
N ARG A 76 -15.61 -1.06 8.81
CA ARG A 76 -15.82 -1.60 10.15
C ARG A 76 -14.50 -2.03 10.79
N GLN A 77 -13.60 -2.66 10.02
CA GLN A 77 -12.25 -3.00 10.48
C GLN A 77 -11.45 -1.74 10.85
N LEU A 78 -11.49 -0.71 10.02
CA LEU A 78 -10.81 0.55 10.27
C LEU A 78 -11.37 1.28 11.50
N TYR A 79 -12.68 1.24 11.71
CA TYR A 79 -13.35 1.76 12.90
C TYR A 79 -12.87 1.05 14.18
N GLU A 80 -12.82 -0.28 14.19
CA GLU A 80 -12.32 -1.03 15.35
C GLU A 80 -10.84 -0.71 15.63
N LYS A 81 -10.03 -0.61 14.58
CA LYS A 81 -8.62 -0.18 14.70
C LYS A 81 -8.49 1.23 15.29
N ALA A 82 -9.31 2.18 14.83
CA ALA A 82 -9.31 3.56 15.33
C ALA A 82 -9.70 3.63 16.82
N ARG A 83 -10.63 2.79 17.26
CA ARG A 83 -11.04 2.64 18.67
C ARG A 83 -10.03 1.91 19.55
N LYS A 84 -8.96 1.38 18.97
CA LYS A 84 -7.96 0.54 19.66
C LYS A 84 -8.53 -0.79 20.16
N SER A 85 -9.55 -1.32 19.50
CA SER A 85 -10.03 -2.67 19.76
C SER A 85 -8.90 -3.67 19.62
N GLN A 86 -8.98 -4.77 20.33
CA GLN A 86 -7.98 -5.84 20.24
C GLN A 86 -8.15 -6.57 18.92
N ALA A 87 -7.10 -6.63 18.12
CA ALA A 87 -7.07 -7.45 16.91
C ALA A 87 -7.07 -8.94 17.27
N ASP A 88 -7.66 -9.75 16.41
CA ASP A 88 -7.63 -11.20 16.55
C ASP A 88 -6.20 -11.72 16.49
N LYS A 89 -5.87 -12.68 17.36
CA LYS A 89 -4.57 -13.34 17.32
C LYS A 89 -4.48 -14.20 16.06
N ARG A 90 -3.41 -14.01 15.32
CA ARG A 90 -3.06 -14.91 14.22
C ARG A 90 -2.03 -15.91 14.71
N GLU A 91 -2.25 -17.19 14.38
CA GLU A 91 -1.23 -18.19 14.60
C GLU A 91 0.00 -17.89 13.73
N PRO A 92 1.21 -17.96 14.28
CA PRO A 92 2.43 -17.74 13.54
C PRO A 92 2.54 -18.72 12.37
N ASN A 93 2.79 -18.19 11.17
CA ASN A 93 2.99 -19.01 9.97
C ASN A 93 4.36 -18.71 9.38
N ARG A 94 5.24 -19.73 9.33
CA ARG A 94 6.63 -19.60 8.85
C ARG A 94 6.68 -19.06 7.44
N ASN A 95 5.88 -19.62 6.55
CA ASN A 95 5.83 -19.22 5.15
C ASN A 95 5.37 -17.75 4.98
N GLN A 96 4.36 -17.31 5.75
CA GLN A 96 3.93 -15.92 5.73
C GLN A 96 5.03 -14.96 6.21
N ARG A 97 5.80 -15.37 7.24
CA ARG A 97 6.93 -14.58 7.73
C ARG A 97 8.00 -14.42 6.67
N ASP A 98 8.36 -15.52 6.00
CA ASP A 98 9.36 -15.50 4.92
C ASP A 98 8.88 -14.64 3.74
N TRP A 99 7.61 -14.78 3.36
CA TRP A 99 7.01 -13.94 2.31
C TRP A 99 7.06 -12.44 2.62
N THR A 100 6.71 -12.08 3.86
CA THR A 100 6.76 -10.67 4.28
C THR A 100 8.18 -10.15 4.27
N GLY A 101 9.13 -10.94 4.77
CA GLY A 101 10.55 -10.58 4.77
C GLY A 101 11.11 -10.40 3.36
N LEU A 102 10.87 -11.35 2.47
CA LEU A 102 11.28 -11.27 1.06
C LEU A 102 10.62 -10.09 0.34
N GLY A 103 9.34 -9.84 0.61
CA GLY A 103 8.63 -8.69 0.02
C GLY A 103 9.30 -7.36 0.34
N SER A 104 9.73 -7.17 1.59
CA SER A 104 10.46 -5.96 2.00
C SER A 104 11.83 -5.86 1.31
N GLN A 105 12.53 -6.98 1.12
CA GLN A 105 13.83 -6.99 0.43
C GLN A 105 13.70 -6.66 -1.06
N VAL A 106 12.60 -7.00 -1.71
CA VAL A 106 12.34 -6.65 -3.11
C VAL A 106 12.22 -5.13 -3.27
N GLY A 107 11.55 -4.43 -2.35
CA GLY A 107 11.52 -2.97 -2.35
C GLY A 107 12.92 -2.37 -2.31
N GLY A 108 13.74 -2.78 -1.34
CA GLY A 108 15.12 -2.33 -1.20
C GLY A 108 16.00 -2.68 -2.41
N TYR A 109 15.80 -3.84 -3.03
CA TYR A 109 16.48 -4.21 -4.26
C TYR A 109 16.18 -3.24 -5.41
N ILE A 110 14.91 -2.97 -5.69
CA ILE A 110 14.50 -2.05 -6.76
C ILE A 110 15.00 -0.63 -6.47
N GLN A 111 14.92 -0.17 -5.24
CA GLN A 111 15.45 1.14 -4.84
C GLN A 111 16.96 1.26 -5.10
N ARG A 112 17.71 0.20 -4.76
CA ARG A 112 19.14 0.16 -5.03
C ARG A 112 19.47 0.13 -6.53
N GLU A 113 18.72 -0.62 -7.33
CA GLU A 113 18.91 -0.66 -8.79
C GLU A 113 18.64 0.71 -9.42
N VAL A 114 17.62 1.45 -8.99
CA VAL A 114 17.37 2.83 -9.44
C VAL A 114 18.52 3.76 -9.05
N MET A 115 19.07 3.67 -7.83
CA MET A 115 20.22 4.48 -7.42
C MET A 115 21.48 4.16 -8.22
N LEU A 116 21.74 2.88 -8.49
CA LEU A 116 22.87 2.46 -9.34
C LEU A 116 22.70 2.97 -10.78
N ALA A 117 21.50 2.83 -11.33
CA ALA A 117 21.19 3.34 -12.66
C ALA A 117 21.33 4.86 -12.73
N GLU A 118 20.86 5.62 -11.75
CA GLU A 118 21.04 7.07 -11.67
C GLU A 118 22.50 7.48 -11.81
N ARG A 119 23.44 6.73 -11.21
CA ARG A 119 24.89 7.04 -11.21
C ARG A 119 25.64 6.48 -12.41
N HIS A 120 25.23 5.35 -12.95
CA HIS A 120 26.03 4.58 -13.89
C HIS A 120 25.41 4.43 -15.29
N PHE A 121 24.12 4.75 -15.46
CA PHE A 121 23.40 4.52 -16.72
C PHE A 121 24.08 5.20 -17.91
N GLU A 122 24.40 6.48 -17.79
CA GLU A 122 25.03 7.23 -18.87
C GLU A 122 26.42 6.66 -19.24
N LYS A 123 27.21 6.27 -18.24
CA LYS A 123 28.52 5.65 -18.48
C LYS A 123 28.41 4.32 -19.20
N LEU A 124 27.38 3.54 -18.93
CA LEU A 124 27.18 2.19 -19.50
C LEU A 124 26.52 2.24 -20.87
N THR A 125 25.49 3.07 -21.02
CA THR A 125 24.62 3.08 -22.20
C THR A 125 24.92 4.22 -23.18
N GLY A 126 25.63 5.27 -22.74
CA GLY A 126 25.83 6.52 -23.50
C GLY A 126 24.58 7.44 -23.50
N LYS A 127 23.54 7.13 -22.73
CA LYS A 127 22.28 7.89 -22.61
C LYS A 127 22.14 8.44 -21.20
N ALA A 128 21.59 9.63 -21.05
CA ALA A 128 21.25 10.17 -19.72
C ALA A 128 20.11 9.33 -19.07
N PRO A 129 20.17 9.10 -17.75
CA PRO A 129 19.11 8.37 -17.04
C PRO A 129 17.81 9.19 -17.05
N ARG A 130 16.69 8.56 -17.44
CA ARG A 130 15.38 9.20 -17.47
C ARG A 130 14.70 9.25 -16.09
N PHE A 131 15.12 8.37 -15.18
CA PHE A 131 14.59 8.29 -13.81
C PHE A 131 15.71 8.47 -12.79
N LYS A 132 15.42 9.25 -11.77
CA LYS A 132 16.21 9.36 -10.55
C LYS A 132 15.31 9.62 -9.36
N PHE A 133 15.73 9.26 -8.16
CA PHE A 133 14.97 9.65 -6.98
C PHE A 133 14.99 11.17 -6.76
N GLU A 134 13.84 11.76 -6.44
CA GLU A 134 13.76 13.10 -5.87
C GLU A 134 14.69 13.17 -4.65
N ARG A 135 15.25 14.33 -4.35
CA ARG A 135 16.11 14.52 -3.18
C ARG A 135 15.36 15.27 -2.07
N THR A 136 15.58 14.83 -0.84
CA THR A 136 15.17 15.58 0.34
C THR A 136 16.05 16.85 0.49
N GLU A 137 15.68 17.75 1.42
CA GLU A 137 16.48 18.92 1.75
C GLU A 137 17.91 18.57 2.21
N ARG A 138 18.14 17.34 2.68
CA ARG A 138 19.45 16.81 3.08
C ARG A 138 20.16 16.02 1.98
N ASN A 139 19.67 16.11 0.75
CA ASN A 139 20.18 15.36 -0.40
C ASN A 139 20.03 13.82 -0.28
N GLU A 140 19.13 13.34 0.58
CA GLU A 140 18.80 11.91 0.71
C GLU A 140 17.80 11.50 -0.38
N PRO A 141 17.80 10.24 -0.84
CA PRO A 141 16.83 9.78 -1.83
C PRO A 141 15.42 9.72 -1.23
N ALA A 142 14.41 10.15 -1.99
CA ALA A 142 13.04 10.30 -1.50
C ALA A 142 12.27 8.98 -1.48
N PHE A 143 12.62 8.06 -0.57
CA PHE A 143 11.89 6.82 -0.32
C PHE A 143 11.92 6.42 1.16
N GLU A 144 10.99 5.54 1.56
CA GLU A 144 10.88 4.96 2.92
C GLU A 144 11.11 5.97 4.05
N HIS A 145 12.03 5.66 4.95
CA HIS A 145 12.32 6.46 6.14
C HIS A 145 12.81 7.87 5.84
N PHE A 146 13.45 8.11 4.71
CA PHE A 146 13.87 9.46 4.30
C PHE A 146 12.70 10.39 4.00
N LYS A 147 11.56 9.82 3.57
CA LYS A 147 10.35 10.59 3.20
C LYS A 147 9.17 10.32 4.14
N LYS A 148 9.44 9.77 5.33
CA LYS A 148 8.40 9.51 6.33
C LYS A 148 7.73 10.80 6.78
N VAL A 149 6.40 10.84 6.67
CA VAL A 149 5.59 11.99 7.06
C VAL A 149 4.26 11.53 7.68
N ILE A 150 3.71 12.37 8.55
CA ILE A 150 2.29 12.36 8.89
C ILE A 150 1.67 13.54 8.17
N HIS A 151 0.76 13.23 7.27
CA HIS A 151 -0.02 14.23 6.56
C HIS A 151 -1.35 14.43 7.26
N GLU A 152 -1.66 15.67 7.65
CA GLU A 152 -2.95 16.02 8.21
C GLU A 152 -3.94 16.25 7.07
N ALA A 153 -4.99 15.44 7.02
CA ALA A 153 -6.04 15.53 6.02
C ALA A 153 -7.36 15.97 6.66
N GLU A 154 -8.11 16.74 5.90
CA GLU A 154 -9.49 17.12 6.22
C GLU A 154 -10.38 16.84 5.01
N TYR A 155 -11.44 16.07 5.19
CA TYR A 155 -12.39 15.77 4.14
C TYR A 155 -13.81 15.64 4.71
N ALA A 156 -14.78 16.25 4.04
CA ALA A 156 -16.19 16.27 4.48
C ALA A 156 -16.38 16.73 5.95
N GLY A 157 -15.53 17.65 6.42
CA GLY A 157 -15.57 18.18 7.79
C GLY A 157 -14.96 17.27 8.85
N GLU A 158 -14.36 16.15 8.48
CA GLU A 158 -13.68 15.23 9.39
C GLU A 158 -12.16 15.32 9.23
N LYS A 159 -11.43 15.39 10.36
CA LYS A 159 -9.97 15.49 10.40
C LYS A 159 -9.34 14.17 10.79
N PHE A 160 -8.35 13.74 10.03
CA PHE A 160 -7.59 12.50 10.28
C PHE A 160 -6.14 12.62 9.81
N GLY A 161 -5.28 11.75 10.31
CA GLY A 161 -3.89 11.69 9.88
C GLY A 161 -3.67 10.58 8.86
N LEU A 162 -2.77 10.81 7.90
CA LEU A 162 -2.25 9.79 6.99
C LEU A 162 -0.77 9.57 7.30
N ASN A 163 -0.37 8.31 7.50
CA ASN A 163 1.02 7.94 7.81
C ASN A 163 1.50 6.85 6.88
N GLY A 164 2.55 7.10 6.14
CA GLY A 164 3.12 6.14 5.21
C GLY A 164 4.60 6.34 4.96
N LEU A 165 5.17 5.32 4.34
CA LEU A 165 6.54 5.25 3.86
C LEU A 165 6.42 4.91 2.36
N PRO A 166 6.69 5.85 1.43
CA PRO A 166 6.59 5.58 0.01
C PRO A 166 7.77 4.71 -0.43
N ASP A 167 7.54 3.78 -1.35
CA ASP A 167 8.63 2.99 -1.93
C ASP A 167 9.55 3.86 -2.81
N GLY A 168 9.04 4.98 -3.35
CA GLY A 168 9.84 5.97 -4.02
C GLY A 168 9.04 7.17 -4.52
N ILE A 169 9.70 8.33 -4.56
CA ILE A 169 9.28 9.50 -5.32
C ILE A 169 10.42 9.83 -6.27
N MET A 170 10.14 9.81 -7.56
CA MET A 170 11.12 9.96 -8.62
C MET A 170 10.85 11.20 -9.45
N GLU A 171 11.91 11.71 -10.08
CA GLU A 171 11.85 12.61 -11.21
C GLU A 171 11.96 11.79 -12.49
N TYR A 172 11.06 12.02 -13.43
CA TYR A 172 11.07 11.44 -14.76
C TYR A 172 11.26 12.54 -15.80
N VAL A 173 12.21 12.36 -16.71
CA VAL A 173 12.47 13.29 -17.80
C VAL A 173 11.76 12.81 -19.06
N THR A 174 10.81 13.61 -19.55
CA THR A 174 10.05 13.35 -20.78
C THR A 174 10.91 13.56 -22.03
N ASP A 175 10.41 13.18 -23.22
CA ASP A 175 11.12 13.34 -24.48
C ASP A 175 11.38 14.80 -24.87
N ASP A 176 10.52 15.72 -24.44
CA ASP A 176 10.65 17.18 -24.63
C ASP A 176 11.44 17.87 -23.50
N GLY A 177 11.95 17.10 -22.53
CA GLY A 177 12.80 17.58 -21.45
C GLY A 177 12.04 18.14 -20.24
N GLU A 178 10.72 17.98 -20.17
CA GLU A 178 9.96 18.29 -18.96
C GLU A 178 10.30 17.30 -17.84
N ILE A 179 10.35 17.79 -16.59
CA ILE A 179 10.57 16.95 -15.42
C ILE A 179 9.25 16.77 -14.68
N LEU A 180 8.81 15.52 -14.60
CA LEU A 180 7.60 15.13 -13.89
C LEU A 180 7.95 14.41 -12.59
N ARG A 181 7.16 14.67 -11.53
CA ARG A 181 7.24 13.91 -10.27
C ARG A 181 6.38 12.66 -10.36
N VAL A 182 6.96 11.51 -10.06
CA VAL A 182 6.32 10.19 -10.22
C VAL A 182 6.52 9.37 -8.95
N GLY A 183 5.43 8.87 -8.38
CA GLY A 183 5.48 7.91 -7.28
C GLY A 183 5.80 6.51 -7.76
N LEU A 184 6.49 5.74 -6.94
CA LEU A 184 6.77 4.32 -7.14
C LEU A 184 6.15 3.50 -6.01
N GLU A 185 5.45 2.43 -6.36
CA GLU A 185 4.93 1.41 -5.45
C GLU A 185 5.40 0.05 -5.93
N VAL A 186 6.20 -0.64 -5.13
CA VAL A 186 6.81 -1.94 -5.47
C VAL A 186 6.05 -3.08 -4.81
N LYS A 187 5.72 -4.10 -5.59
CA LYS A 187 5.03 -5.30 -5.11
C LYS A 187 5.77 -6.56 -5.54
N SER A 188 6.16 -7.39 -4.59
CA SER A 188 6.68 -8.73 -4.87
C SER A 188 5.55 -9.67 -5.31
N VAL A 189 5.81 -10.51 -6.30
CA VAL A 189 4.87 -11.49 -6.82
C VAL A 189 5.50 -12.87 -6.82
N GLN A 190 4.85 -13.82 -6.12
CA GLN A 190 5.22 -15.23 -6.15
C GLN A 190 4.19 -16.01 -6.97
N LYS A 191 4.38 -16.05 -8.27
CA LYS A 191 3.53 -16.80 -9.22
C LYS A 191 4.41 -17.51 -10.24
N SER A 192 3.83 -18.45 -10.98
CA SER A 192 4.47 -18.91 -12.21
C SER A 192 4.67 -17.75 -13.18
N TYR A 193 5.67 -17.85 -14.06
CA TYR A 193 5.87 -16.84 -15.10
C TYR A 193 4.60 -16.65 -15.96
N THR A 194 3.95 -17.75 -16.33
CA THR A 194 2.69 -17.71 -17.09
C THR A 194 1.58 -16.96 -16.38
N ASP A 195 1.45 -17.09 -15.05
CA ASP A 195 0.42 -16.36 -14.30
C ASP A 195 0.84 -14.91 -14.03
N PHE A 196 2.13 -14.63 -13.95
CA PHE A 196 2.66 -13.29 -13.87
C PHE A 196 2.34 -12.49 -15.16
N THR A 197 2.55 -13.09 -16.34
CA THR A 197 2.26 -12.45 -17.62
C THR A 197 0.78 -12.12 -17.82
N LYS A 198 -0.14 -12.85 -17.16
CA LYS A 198 -1.59 -12.61 -17.20
C LYS A 198 -2.05 -11.43 -16.33
N ILE A 199 -1.20 -10.87 -15.47
CA ILE A 199 -1.57 -9.68 -14.70
C ILE A 199 -1.76 -8.53 -15.71
N SER A 200 -2.98 -8.03 -15.85
CA SER A 200 -3.36 -7.00 -16.83
C SER A 200 -3.62 -5.63 -16.20
N GLN A 201 -3.74 -5.57 -14.87
CA GLN A 201 -4.02 -4.33 -14.14
C GLN A 201 -3.55 -4.45 -12.69
N PRO A 202 -3.33 -3.33 -12.00
CA PRO A 202 -3.05 -3.34 -10.57
C PRO A 202 -4.24 -3.89 -9.77
N LYS A 203 -3.97 -4.49 -8.61
CA LYS A 203 -5.02 -4.86 -7.67
C LYS A 203 -5.67 -3.61 -7.08
N ALA A 204 -6.97 -3.70 -6.77
CA ALA A 204 -7.74 -2.57 -6.23
C ALA A 204 -7.17 -2.00 -4.91
N ASP A 205 -6.61 -2.84 -4.04
CA ASP A 205 -5.96 -2.41 -2.81
C ASP A 205 -4.65 -1.63 -3.07
N HIS A 206 -3.88 -2.00 -4.09
CA HIS A 206 -2.69 -1.24 -4.51
C HIS A 206 -3.09 0.09 -5.17
N VAL A 207 -4.19 0.10 -5.93
CA VAL A 207 -4.78 1.32 -6.49
C VAL A 207 -5.15 2.30 -5.37
N GLY A 208 -5.90 1.86 -4.38
CA GLY A 208 -6.26 2.68 -3.23
C GLY A 208 -5.04 3.18 -2.45
N GLN A 209 -3.99 2.36 -2.34
CA GLN A 209 -2.74 2.74 -1.68
C GLN A 209 -2.05 3.90 -2.41
N THR A 210 -1.97 3.85 -3.75
CA THR A 210 -1.38 4.95 -4.53
C THR A 210 -2.20 6.24 -4.46
N ASN A 211 -3.53 6.18 -4.34
CA ASN A 211 -4.38 7.34 -4.14
C ASN A 211 -4.04 8.07 -2.82
N VAL A 212 -3.81 7.31 -1.74
CA VAL A 212 -3.41 7.90 -0.45
C VAL A 212 -2.03 8.55 -0.54
N TYR A 213 -1.06 7.88 -1.14
CA TYR A 213 0.27 8.47 -1.33
C TYR A 213 0.24 9.69 -2.25
N SER A 214 -0.61 9.67 -3.29
CA SER A 214 -0.84 10.82 -4.15
C SER A 214 -1.30 12.04 -3.35
N GLU A 215 -2.24 11.87 -2.43
CA GLU A 215 -2.67 12.93 -1.51
C GLU A 215 -1.54 13.39 -0.60
N MET A 216 -0.81 12.45 0.02
CA MET A 216 0.24 12.76 0.98
C MET A 216 1.41 13.56 0.39
N TYR A 217 1.74 13.34 -0.88
CA TYR A 217 2.94 13.89 -1.52
C TYR A 217 2.66 14.80 -2.71
N GLY A 218 1.40 15.02 -3.07
CA GLY A 218 1.00 15.85 -4.21
C GLY A 218 1.50 15.30 -5.53
N LEU A 219 1.24 14.01 -5.81
CA LEU A 219 1.71 13.31 -7.01
C LEU A 219 0.54 12.94 -7.90
N ASP A 220 0.56 13.35 -9.17
CA ASP A 220 -0.47 13.01 -10.15
C ASP A 220 -0.16 11.69 -10.88
N TYR A 221 1.12 11.29 -10.92
CA TYR A 221 1.57 10.08 -11.59
C TYR A 221 2.14 9.08 -10.62
N TYR A 222 1.80 7.81 -10.84
CA TYR A 222 2.31 6.67 -10.06
C TYR A 222 2.65 5.50 -10.96
N ILE A 223 3.73 4.79 -10.61
CA ILE A 223 4.09 3.48 -11.17
C ILE A 223 3.78 2.44 -10.10
N VAL A 224 2.94 1.44 -10.43
CA VAL A 224 2.79 0.22 -9.63
C VAL A 224 3.62 -0.87 -10.30
N LEU A 225 4.76 -1.19 -9.68
CA LEU A 225 5.71 -2.17 -10.16
C LEU A 225 5.48 -3.52 -9.49
N TYR A 226 5.24 -4.55 -10.28
CA TYR A 226 5.24 -5.94 -9.83
C TYR A 226 6.56 -6.60 -10.19
N HIS A 227 7.27 -7.10 -9.18
CA HIS A 227 8.52 -7.84 -9.37
C HIS A 227 8.30 -9.34 -9.10
N LEU A 228 8.62 -10.19 -10.08
CA LEU A 228 8.50 -11.65 -9.98
C LEU A 228 9.68 -12.23 -9.19
N THR A 229 9.38 -12.82 -8.02
CA THR A 229 10.40 -13.42 -7.14
C THR A 229 10.59 -14.92 -7.33
N TYR A 230 9.71 -15.58 -8.11
CA TYR A 230 9.68 -17.04 -8.24
C TYR A 230 10.15 -17.54 -9.62
N GLY A 231 10.81 -18.70 -9.60
CA GLY A 231 10.79 -19.72 -10.62
C GLY A 231 11.26 -19.34 -12.01
N ALA A 232 12.46 -18.78 -12.14
CA ALA A 232 13.09 -18.74 -13.45
C ALA A 232 14.35 -19.61 -13.51
N ASP A 233 14.53 -20.27 -14.64
CA ASP A 233 15.81 -20.83 -15.03
C ASP A 233 16.84 -19.68 -15.06
N TRP A 234 17.98 -19.90 -14.42
CA TRP A 234 19.10 -18.95 -14.38
C TRP A 234 19.54 -18.47 -15.76
N ASN A 235 19.47 -19.35 -16.75
CA ASN A 235 19.92 -19.06 -18.11
C ASN A 235 18.85 -18.41 -19.00
N ARG A 236 17.64 -18.20 -18.48
CA ARG A 236 16.55 -17.63 -19.26
C ARG A 236 16.54 -16.12 -19.15
N ASP A 237 16.73 -15.45 -20.27
CA ASP A 237 16.65 -14.00 -20.37
C ASP A 237 15.18 -13.53 -20.52
N PHE A 238 14.69 -12.76 -19.54
CA PHE A 238 13.38 -12.10 -19.56
C PHE A 238 13.27 -11.08 -18.45
N SER A 239 12.45 -10.04 -18.65
CA SER A 239 12.14 -9.09 -17.58
C SER A 239 11.33 -9.74 -16.46
N ARG A 240 11.77 -9.55 -15.22
CA ARG A 240 11.02 -9.93 -14.02
C ARG A 240 10.07 -8.83 -13.54
N ASN A 241 10.06 -7.72 -14.25
CA ASN A 241 9.30 -6.53 -13.90
C ASN A 241 8.07 -6.38 -14.78
N LYS A 242 6.99 -5.90 -14.20
CA LYS A 242 5.79 -5.47 -14.89
C LYS A 242 5.24 -4.23 -14.21
N ALA A 243 5.14 -3.15 -14.94
CA ALA A 243 4.68 -1.88 -14.40
C ALA A 243 3.32 -1.48 -14.98
N PHE A 244 2.56 -0.75 -14.18
CA PHE A 244 1.32 -0.13 -14.57
C PHE A 244 1.37 1.34 -14.18
N GLY A 245 1.18 2.21 -15.16
CA GLY A 245 1.06 3.64 -14.93
C GLY A 245 -0.32 3.98 -14.37
N ARG A 246 -0.33 4.97 -13.51
CA ARG A 246 -1.55 5.55 -13.00
C ARG A 246 -1.49 7.06 -13.06
N PHE A 247 -2.46 7.65 -13.73
CA PHE A 247 -2.80 9.06 -13.57
C PHE A 247 -3.89 9.16 -12.51
N ILE A 248 -3.59 9.81 -11.39
CA ILE A 248 -4.47 9.89 -10.23
C ILE A 248 -5.17 11.24 -10.25
N THR A 249 -6.47 11.20 -10.44
CA THR A 249 -7.33 12.38 -10.46
C THR A 249 -7.70 12.85 -9.05
N GLN A 250 -8.27 14.04 -8.93
CA GLN A 250 -8.82 14.49 -7.66
C GLN A 250 -10.00 13.60 -7.20
N ASP A 251 -10.77 13.05 -8.13
CA ASP A 251 -11.87 12.14 -7.80
C ASP A 251 -11.36 10.82 -7.20
N ASP A 252 -10.25 10.28 -7.72
CA ASP A 252 -9.60 9.08 -7.14
C ASP A 252 -9.14 9.33 -5.69
N ARG A 253 -8.55 10.49 -5.42
CA ARG A 253 -8.18 10.90 -4.06
C ARG A 253 -9.42 11.04 -3.19
N ASN A 254 -10.44 11.76 -3.67
CA ASN A 254 -11.69 12.01 -2.96
C ASN A 254 -12.42 10.73 -2.59
N GLU A 255 -12.46 9.71 -3.45
CA GLU A 255 -13.06 8.42 -3.14
C GLU A 255 -12.44 7.78 -1.90
N THR A 256 -11.09 7.77 -1.85
CA THR A 256 -10.35 7.18 -0.73
C THR A 256 -10.47 8.03 0.54
N LEU A 257 -10.36 9.35 0.43
CA LEU A 257 -10.50 10.28 1.56
C LEU A 257 -11.91 10.25 2.15
N ASN A 258 -12.94 10.15 1.31
CA ASN A 258 -14.33 10.01 1.76
C ASN A 258 -14.55 8.77 2.62
N LYS A 259 -13.92 7.64 2.27
CA LYS A 259 -13.92 6.43 3.09
C LYS A 259 -13.32 6.70 4.48
N PHE A 260 -12.16 7.34 4.54
CA PHE A 260 -11.52 7.66 5.82
C PHE A 260 -12.32 8.69 6.64
N ALA A 261 -12.95 9.65 5.97
CA ALA A 261 -13.87 10.60 6.62
C ALA A 261 -15.08 9.90 7.26
N ARG A 262 -15.73 8.96 6.55
CA ARG A 262 -16.84 8.17 7.12
C ARG A 262 -16.40 7.35 8.33
N VAL A 263 -15.23 6.73 8.28
CA VAL A 263 -14.67 6.00 9.43
C VAL A 263 -14.37 6.95 10.59
N THR A 264 -13.85 8.13 10.30
CA THR A 264 -13.57 9.17 11.31
C THR A 264 -14.86 9.67 11.96
N GLN A 265 -15.89 9.93 11.16
CA GLN A 265 -17.23 10.30 11.66
C GLN A 265 -17.80 9.20 12.56
N ALA A 266 -17.73 7.94 12.11
CA ALA A 266 -18.16 6.78 12.90
C ALA A 266 -17.42 6.69 14.23
N TRP A 267 -16.09 6.87 14.20
CA TRP A 267 -15.24 6.89 15.40
C TRP A 267 -15.64 8.02 16.37
N ARG A 268 -15.91 9.22 15.86
CA ARG A 268 -16.30 10.39 16.66
C ARG A 268 -17.70 10.24 17.25
N THR A 269 -18.65 9.71 16.49
CA THR A 269 -20.05 9.54 16.92
C THR A 269 -20.33 8.27 17.72
N GLY A 270 -19.41 7.29 17.65
CA GLY A 270 -19.63 5.98 18.25
C GLY A 270 -20.58 5.06 17.45
N ILE A 271 -21.07 5.52 16.29
CA ILE A 271 -21.97 4.75 15.42
C ILE A 271 -21.10 3.94 14.43
N ALA A 272 -21.05 2.63 14.66
CA ALA A 272 -20.18 1.77 13.88
C ALA A 272 -20.66 1.61 12.41
N PRO A 273 -19.76 1.54 11.41
CA PRO A 273 -20.11 1.19 10.04
C PRO A 273 -20.72 -0.20 9.93
N ALA A 274 -21.51 -0.45 8.90
CA ALA A 274 -22.07 -1.77 8.62
C ALA A 274 -20.97 -2.83 8.45
N ILE A 275 -21.31 -4.08 8.75
CA ILE A 275 -20.38 -5.22 8.58
C ILE A 275 -20.26 -5.55 7.09
N ASP A 276 -19.04 -5.58 6.57
CA ASP A 276 -18.74 -6.05 5.22
C ASP A 276 -18.58 -7.58 5.21
N LEU A 277 -19.59 -8.27 4.68
CA LEU A 277 -19.57 -9.73 4.57
C LEU A 277 -18.63 -10.23 3.45
N ASP A 278 -18.42 -9.43 2.41
CA ASP A 278 -17.47 -9.76 1.33
C ASP A 278 -16.01 -9.67 1.81
N GLY A 279 -15.70 -8.71 2.66
CA GLY A 279 -14.38 -8.54 3.29
C GLY A 279 -14.17 -9.37 4.56
N TRP A 280 -15.19 -10.02 5.09
CA TRP A 280 -15.16 -10.67 6.42
C TRP A 280 -14.00 -11.62 6.62
N LYS A 281 -13.67 -12.44 5.62
CA LYS A 281 -12.58 -13.43 5.71
C LYS A 281 -11.24 -12.78 6.07
N PHE A 282 -10.99 -11.55 5.60
CA PHE A 282 -9.74 -10.82 5.76
C PHE A 282 -9.77 -9.77 6.89
N ASN A 283 -10.88 -9.72 7.65
CA ASN A 283 -11.02 -8.79 8.76
C ASN A 283 -10.20 -9.27 9.97
N ASP A 284 -9.39 -8.38 10.53
CA ASP A 284 -8.51 -8.67 11.68
C ASP A 284 -9.16 -8.40 13.04
N TYR A 285 -10.43 -7.98 13.07
CA TYR A 285 -11.16 -7.57 14.29
C TYR A 285 -12.49 -8.30 14.47
N LYS A 286 -12.60 -9.52 13.95
CA LYS A 286 -13.85 -10.31 13.95
C LYS A 286 -14.42 -10.48 15.36
N THR A 287 -13.56 -10.81 16.33
CA THR A 287 -13.97 -10.98 17.73
C THR A 287 -14.44 -9.66 18.34
N ALA A 288 -13.75 -8.55 18.08
CA ALA A 288 -14.16 -7.25 18.59
C ALA A 288 -15.50 -6.81 17.98
N ILE A 289 -15.70 -7.02 16.69
CA ILE A 289 -16.97 -6.75 15.99
C ILE A 289 -18.08 -7.59 16.58
N ALA A 290 -17.87 -8.91 16.75
CA ALA A 290 -18.88 -9.82 17.27
C ALA A 290 -19.31 -9.48 18.70
N LYS A 291 -18.38 -9.03 19.56
CA LYS A 291 -18.67 -8.57 20.93
C LYS A 291 -19.35 -7.21 20.98
N GLY A 292 -19.07 -6.34 20.01
CA GLY A 292 -19.57 -4.97 19.97
C GLY A 292 -20.84 -4.77 19.14
N ILE A 293 -21.31 -5.78 18.42
CA ILE A 293 -22.50 -5.67 17.56
C ILE A 293 -23.78 -5.53 18.42
N THR A 294 -24.64 -4.60 18.07
CA THR A 294 -25.95 -4.41 18.73
C THR A 294 -26.94 -5.49 18.31
N ASP A 295 -28.06 -5.63 19.07
CA ASP A 295 -29.13 -6.57 18.72
C ASP A 295 -29.76 -6.22 17.37
N GLU A 296 -29.92 -4.94 17.08
CA GLU A 296 -30.46 -4.45 15.81
C GLU A 296 -29.55 -4.77 14.64
N GLU A 297 -28.23 -4.51 14.78
CA GLU A 297 -27.24 -4.88 13.77
C GLU A 297 -27.21 -6.39 13.55
N PHE A 298 -27.30 -7.19 14.63
CA PHE A 298 -27.30 -8.64 14.53
C PHE A 298 -28.52 -9.16 13.79
N GLN A 299 -29.72 -8.61 14.06
CA GLN A 299 -30.94 -8.99 13.32
C GLN A 299 -30.84 -8.57 11.84
N THR A 300 -30.24 -7.41 11.56
CA THR A 300 -29.98 -6.95 10.19
C THR A 300 -29.03 -7.91 9.47
N LEU A 301 -27.94 -8.31 10.10
CA LEU A 301 -26.99 -9.31 9.58
C LEU A 301 -27.68 -10.63 9.27
N LYS A 302 -28.49 -11.15 10.22
CA LYS A 302 -29.25 -12.38 10.05
C LYS A 302 -30.19 -12.30 8.83
N ALA A 303 -30.88 -11.17 8.67
CA ALA A 303 -31.74 -10.94 7.50
C ALA A 303 -30.98 -10.90 6.18
N GLN A 304 -29.81 -10.25 6.17
CA GLN A 304 -28.93 -10.19 4.98
C GLN A 304 -28.45 -11.59 4.59
N VAL A 305 -27.95 -12.38 5.53
CA VAL A 305 -27.47 -13.74 5.27
C VAL A 305 -28.62 -14.63 4.77
N LYS A 306 -29.81 -14.55 5.39
CA LYS A 306 -31.01 -15.29 4.94
C LYS A 306 -31.43 -14.92 3.51
N ARG A 307 -31.31 -13.64 3.14
CA ARG A 307 -31.56 -13.15 1.76
C ARG A 307 -30.51 -13.69 0.79
N ALA A 308 -29.22 -13.64 1.17
CA ALA A 308 -28.11 -14.15 0.37
C ALA A 308 -28.28 -15.64 0.07
N GLN A 309 -28.65 -16.46 1.08
CA GLN A 309 -28.89 -17.91 0.90
C GLN A 309 -29.97 -18.21 -0.17
N ARG A 310 -30.95 -17.33 -0.30
CA ARG A 310 -32.07 -17.46 -1.28
C ARG A 310 -31.80 -16.79 -2.62
N SER A 311 -30.69 -16.11 -2.76
CA SER A 311 -30.33 -15.35 -3.96
C SER A 311 -29.60 -16.21 -5.00
N GLY A 312 -29.36 -15.64 -6.19
CA GLY A 312 -28.51 -16.22 -7.24
C GLY A 312 -26.99 -16.09 -6.98
N LEU A 313 -26.55 -15.71 -5.78
CA LEU A 313 -25.11 -15.63 -5.48
C LEU A 313 -24.43 -16.99 -5.62
N PRO A 314 -23.12 -17.02 -6.01
CA PRO A 314 -22.34 -18.25 -6.01
C PRO A 314 -22.29 -18.89 -4.62
N GLN A 315 -22.25 -20.24 -4.59
CA GLN A 315 -22.31 -20.99 -3.32
C GLN A 315 -21.22 -20.57 -2.34
N TYR A 316 -19.97 -20.39 -2.81
CA TYR A 316 -18.86 -19.98 -1.94
C TYR A 316 -19.11 -18.65 -1.21
N LYS A 317 -19.82 -17.68 -1.84
CA LYS A 317 -20.21 -16.43 -1.18
C LYS A 317 -21.29 -16.64 -0.12
N LYS A 318 -22.28 -17.50 -0.43
CA LYS A 318 -23.31 -17.87 0.54
C LYS A 318 -22.71 -18.52 1.78
N ASP A 319 -21.75 -19.42 1.58
CA ASP A 319 -21.05 -20.10 2.66
C ASP A 319 -20.23 -19.10 3.49
N GLN A 320 -19.49 -18.19 2.84
CA GLN A 320 -18.73 -17.14 3.52
C GLN A 320 -19.62 -16.24 4.40
N PHE A 321 -20.80 -15.85 3.91
CA PHE A 321 -21.73 -15.02 4.66
C PHE A 321 -22.34 -15.78 5.83
N TYR A 322 -22.61 -17.06 5.64
CA TYR A 322 -23.13 -17.93 6.70
C TYR A 322 -22.09 -18.16 7.79
N GLU A 323 -20.84 -18.46 7.43
CA GLU A 323 -19.71 -18.57 8.37
C GLU A 323 -19.51 -17.30 9.20
N ALA A 324 -19.62 -16.12 8.57
CA ALA A 324 -19.55 -14.85 9.28
C ALA A 324 -20.68 -14.71 10.33
N TYR A 325 -21.90 -15.07 9.97
CA TYR A 325 -23.04 -15.06 10.88
C TYR A 325 -22.86 -16.05 12.02
N GLU A 326 -22.43 -17.29 11.75
CA GLU A 326 -22.20 -18.30 12.79
C GLU A 326 -21.12 -17.83 13.77
N PHE A 327 -19.99 -17.34 13.26
CA PHE A 327 -18.91 -16.82 14.10
C PHE A 327 -19.44 -15.72 15.06
N ILE A 328 -20.18 -14.76 14.52
CA ILE A 328 -20.70 -13.64 15.33
C ILE A 328 -21.72 -14.15 16.36
N ARG A 329 -22.60 -15.08 16.00
CA ARG A 329 -23.54 -15.70 16.90
C ARG A 329 -22.83 -16.41 18.05
N ASP A 330 -21.89 -17.29 17.74
CA ASP A 330 -21.17 -18.11 18.72
C ASP A 330 -20.35 -17.26 19.70
N VAL A 331 -19.72 -16.18 19.22
CA VAL A 331 -19.03 -15.22 20.10
C VAL A 331 -20.03 -14.52 21.05
N ARG A 332 -21.22 -14.13 20.55
CA ARG A 332 -22.24 -13.46 21.35
C ARG A 332 -22.84 -14.39 22.40
N GLU A 333 -23.09 -15.65 22.04
CA GLU A 333 -23.66 -16.66 22.92
C GLU A 333 -22.63 -17.24 23.90
N GLY A 334 -21.35 -16.84 23.79
CA GLY A 334 -20.26 -17.32 24.64
C GLY A 334 -19.80 -18.75 24.32
N GLU A 335 -20.16 -19.26 23.13
CA GLU A 335 -19.81 -20.60 22.65
C GLU A 335 -18.52 -20.65 21.87
N ALA A 336 -17.95 -19.48 21.48
CA ALA A 336 -16.67 -19.42 20.76
C ALA A 336 -15.51 -19.79 21.68
N LYS A 337 -14.79 -20.86 21.31
CA LYS A 337 -13.59 -21.34 22.00
C LYS A 337 -12.35 -20.50 21.66
#